data_6bdc1cb0a4a7d5207293ce938d26ef69
#
_entry.id   6bdc1cb0a4a7d5207293ce938d26ef69
#
_cell.length_a   1.000
_cell.length_b   1.000
_cell.length_c   1.000
_cell.angle_alpha   90.00
_cell.angle_beta   90.00
_cell.angle_gamma   90.00
#
_symmetry.space_group_name_H-M   'P 1'
#
loop_
_entity.id
_entity.type
_entity.pdbx_description
1 polymer ?
#
loop_
_entity_poly.entity_id
_entity_poly.type
_entity_poly.pdbx_seq_one_letter_code
_entity_poly.pdbx_strand_id
1 'polypeptide(L)'
;MYEWMTDPEITCFFRFDASTISVEGCEAFIEKARSAPNTLHFAIADENDEYLGTISLKDIDREKKQAEYAISTRKKAHGSGAALQATRLILQYAFETLTLERVYLNVLAENGRANAFYRKAGFRFIREEPKALELHGERKALNWYEYRSSLPLQ
;
A
#
# COMPACT_ATOMS: atom_id res chain seq x y z
N MET A 1 9.77 9.57 -5.94
CA MET A 1 8.53 9.82 -5.20
C MET A 1 7.70 10.96 -5.80
N TYR A 2 8.24 12.17 -5.90
CA TYR A 2 7.52 13.33 -6.43
C TYR A 2 6.89 13.09 -7.81
N GLU A 3 7.60 12.42 -8.71
CA GLU A 3 7.15 12.10 -10.07
C GLU A 3 5.76 11.44 -10.09
N TRP A 4 5.59 10.33 -9.36
CA TRP A 4 4.32 9.61 -9.40
C TRP A 4 3.27 10.20 -8.47
N MET A 5 3.68 10.95 -7.46
CA MET A 5 2.73 11.66 -6.60
C MET A 5 2.11 12.88 -7.28
N THR A 6 2.63 13.28 -8.43
CA THR A 6 2.07 14.36 -9.26
C THR A 6 1.44 13.85 -10.56
N ASP A 7 1.48 12.54 -10.81
CA ASP A 7 0.85 11.93 -11.98
C ASP A 7 -0.65 11.74 -11.75
N PRO A 8 -1.55 12.42 -12.50
CA PRO A 8 -3.00 12.30 -12.29
C PRO A 8 -3.56 10.88 -12.46
N GLU A 9 -2.94 10.05 -13.29
CA GLU A 9 -3.37 8.66 -13.46
C GLU A 9 -3.15 7.83 -12.20
N ILE A 10 -2.20 8.23 -11.36
CA ILE A 10 -1.90 7.57 -10.09
C ILE A 10 -2.64 8.25 -8.96
N THR A 11 -2.58 9.59 -8.89
CA THR A 11 -3.10 10.35 -7.75
C THR A 11 -4.61 10.47 -7.71
N CYS A 12 -5.32 10.18 -8.81
CA CYS A 12 -6.78 10.22 -8.81
C CYS A 12 -7.42 9.28 -7.77
N PHE A 13 -6.69 8.26 -7.33
CA PHE A 13 -7.15 7.33 -6.29
C PHE A 13 -6.60 7.66 -4.90
N PHE A 14 -5.81 8.72 -4.75
CA PHE A 14 -5.28 9.13 -3.45
C PHE A 14 -6.37 9.76 -2.58
N ARG A 15 -6.27 9.53 -1.28
CA ARG A 15 -7.23 10.04 -0.28
C ARG A 15 -6.98 11.49 0.12
N PHE A 16 -5.93 12.09 -0.41
CA PHE A 16 -5.57 13.48 -0.16
C PHE A 16 -5.39 14.22 -1.47
N ASP A 17 -5.38 15.54 -1.40
CA ASP A 17 -5.16 16.38 -2.58
C ASP A 17 -3.68 16.40 -2.94
N ALA A 18 -3.33 15.66 -3.99
CA ALA A 18 -1.95 15.57 -4.46
C ALA A 18 -1.50 16.81 -5.24
N SER A 19 -2.41 17.72 -5.59
CA SER A 19 -2.05 18.94 -6.33
C SER A 19 -1.15 19.88 -5.53
N THR A 20 -1.15 19.75 -4.19
CA THR A 20 -0.33 20.57 -3.30
C THR A 20 1.00 19.93 -2.94
N ILE A 21 1.30 18.75 -3.48
CA ILE A 21 2.55 18.02 -3.20
C ILE A 21 3.74 18.78 -3.82
N SER A 22 4.81 18.89 -3.05
CA SER A 22 6.08 19.47 -3.47
C SER A 22 7.22 18.49 -3.24
N VAL A 23 8.39 18.77 -3.83
CA VAL A 23 9.60 17.97 -3.56
C VAL A 23 9.96 18.02 -2.07
N GLU A 24 9.86 19.20 -1.47
CA GLU A 24 10.11 19.42 -0.04
C GLU A 24 9.13 18.64 0.83
N GLY A 25 7.86 18.57 0.42
CA GLY A 25 6.85 17.76 1.10
C GLY A 25 7.15 16.28 1.05
N CYS A 26 7.67 15.77 -0.07
CA CYS A 26 8.11 14.39 -0.19
C CYS A 26 9.32 14.10 0.71
N GLU A 27 10.29 15.01 0.76
CA GLU A 27 11.45 14.90 1.65
C GLU A 27 11.04 14.87 3.12
N ALA A 28 10.11 15.75 3.51
CA ALA A 28 9.59 15.77 4.88
C ALA A 28 8.87 14.48 5.25
N PHE A 29 8.11 13.89 4.32
CA PHE A 29 7.47 12.61 4.51
C PHE A 29 8.48 11.49 4.75
N ILE A 30 9.55 11.43 3.96
CA ILE A 30 10.60 10.42 4.10
C ILE A 30 11.29 10.55 5.47
N GLU A 31 11.63 11.76 5.90
CA GLU A 31 12.24 11.99 7.21
C GLU A 31 11.32 11.57 8.34
N LYS A 32 10.05 11.92 8.28
CA LYS A 32 9.05 11.52 9.28
C LYS A 32 8.88 10.01 9.32
N ALA A 33 8.91 9.35 8.16
CA ALA A 33 8.74 7.91 8.06
C ALA A 33 9.85 7.13 8.76
N ARG A 34 11.08 7.68 8.78
CA ARG A 34 12.23 7.03 9.43
C ARG A 34 12.06 6.89 10.94
N SER A 35 11.32 7.78 11.57
CA SER A 35 11.16 7.83 13.02
C SER A 35 9.77 7.41 13.51
N ALA A 36 8.85 7.04 12.61
CA ALA A 36 7.51 6.65 13.00
C ALA A 36 7.52 5.31 13.77
N PRO A 37 6.92 5.23 14.98
CA PRO A 37 7.10 4.08 15.86
C PRO A 37 6.40 2.80 15.41
N ASN A 38 5.23 2.87 14.81
CA ASN A 38 4.43 1.69 14.42
C ASN A 38 4.17 1.63 12.92
N THR A 39 5.13 2.15 12.15
CA THR A 39 5.03 2.20 10.71
C THR A 39 6.39 1.87 10.09
N LEU A 40 6.38 1.00 9.08
CA LEU A 40 7.57 0.66 8.31
C LEU A 40 7.31 0.99 6.84
N HIS A 41 8.23 1.72 6.24
CA HIS A 41 8.20 2.05 4.82
C HIS A 41 9.45 1.49 4.15
N PHE A 42 9.24 0.77 3.04
CA PHE A 42 10.33 0.23 2.24
C PHE A 42 10.26 0.78 0.82
N ALA A 43 11.41 1.10 0.26
CA ALA A 43 11.49 1.42 -1.15
C ALA A 43 11.46 0.12 -1.98
N ILE A 44 10.71 0.14 -3.07
CA ILE A 44 10.78 -0.89 -4.10
C ILE A 44 11.77 -0.40 -5.13
N ALA A 45 12.82 -1.17 -5.38
CA ALA A 45 13.85 -0.83 -6.34
C ALA A 45 14.07 -1.98 -7.31
N ASP A 46 14.50 -1.67 -8.52
CA ASP A 46 14.87 -2.68 -9.49
C ASP A 46 16.35 -3.12 -9.31
N GLU A 47 16.81 -4.00 -10.18
CA GLU A 47 18.18 -4.52 -10.18
C GLU A 47 19.25 -3.45 -10.39
N ASN A 48 18.88 -2.29 -10.94
CA ASN A 48 19.74 -1.13 -11.13
C ASN A 48 19.62 -0.10 -9.98
N ASP A 49 18.96 -0.50 -8.89
CA ASP A 49 18.70 0.36 -7.74
C ASP A 49 17.83 1.58 -8.08
N GLU A 50 17.05 1.51 -9.16
CA GLU A 50 16.09 2.54 -9.52
C GLU A 50 14.84 2.44 -8.68
N TYR A 51 14.43 3.55 -8.06
CA TYR A 51 13.25 3.62 -7.21
C TYR A 51 11.95 3.44 -8.02
N LEU A 52 11.19 2.43 -7.71
CA LEU A 52 9.93 2.09 -8.39
C LEU A 52 8.68 2.41 -7.57
N GLY A 53 8.81 2.55 -6.28
CA GLY A 53 7.67 2.83 -5.42
C GLY A 53 7.96 2.63 -3.94
N THR A 54 6.92 2.72 -3.14
CA THR A 54 6.97 2.52 -1.69
C THR A 54 5.96 1.46 -1.28
N ILE A 55 6.37 0.56 -0.40
CA ILE A 55 5.50 -0.43 0.21
C ILE A 55 5.60 -0.30 1.73
N SER A 56 4.48 -0.41 2.43
CA SER A 56 4.44 -0.05 3.84
C SER A 56 3.60 -1.01 4.66
N LEU A 57 3.98 -1.17 5.93
CA LEU A 57 3.13 -1.69 6.99
C LEU A 57 2.88 -0.56 7.98
N LYS A 58 1.62 -0.21 8.16
CA LYS A 58 1.19 0.90 9.02
C LYS A 58 0.35 0.37 10.17
N ASP A 59 0.20 1.17 11.21
CA ASP A 59 -0.61 0.83 12.38
C ASP A 59 -0.30 -0.58 12.91
N ILE A 60 1.00 -0.88 13.01
CA ILE A 60 1.46 -2.17 13.51
C ILE A 60 1.02 -2.30 14.97
N ASP A 61 0.12 -3.25 15.21
CA ASP A 61 -0.40 -3.57 16.54
C ASP A 61 0.14 -4.92 16.97
N ARG A 62 1.10 -4.89 17.89
CA ARG A 62 1.78 -6.10 18.36
C ARG A 62 0.91 -6.95 19.29
N GLU A 63 -0.08 -6.34 19.94
CA GLU A 63 -1.01 -7.07 20.80
C GLU A 63 -2.03 -7.84 19.97
N LYS A 64 -2.64 -7.18 18.99
CA LYS A 64 -3.58 -7.81 18.05
C LYS A 64 -2.89 -8.58 16.93
N LYS A 65 -1.56 -8.42 16.82
CA LYS A 65 -0.72 -9.06 15.79
C LYS A 65 -1.21 -8.79 14.38
N GLN A 66 -1.45 -7.51 14.08
CA GLN A 66 -1.93 -7.08 12.78
C GLN A 66 -1.28 -5.77 12.33
N ALA A 67 -1.33 -5.51 11.04
CA ALA A 67 -0.86 -4.26 10.45
C ALA A 67 -1.65 -3.95 9.18
N GLU A 68 -1.68 -2.69 8.80
CA GLU A 68 -2.27 -2.24 7.55
C GLU A 68 -1.20 -2.17 6.46
N TYR A 69 -1.49 -2.78 5.33
CA TYR A 69 -0.64 -2.78 4.15
C TYR A 69 -1.00 -1.61 3.23
N ALA A 70 0.02 -0.99 2.66
CA ALA A 70 -0.17 0.03 1.62
C ALA A 70 0.95 -0.05 0.59
N ILE A 71 0.64 0.25 -0.66
CA ILE A 71 1.61 0.28 -1.74
C ILE A 71 1.30 1.43 -2.70
N SER A 72 2.34 2.05 -3.22
CA SER A 72 2.27 3.01 -4.32
C SER A 72 3.47 2.82 -5.22
N THR A 73 3.23 2.71 -6.52
CA THR A 73 4.28 2.48 -7.50
C THR A 73 4.23 3.48 -8.64
N ARG A 74 5.39 3.72 -9.23
CA ARG A 74 5.47 4.47 -10.49
C ARG A 74 4.77 3.69 -11.60
N LYS A 75 4.25 4.42 -12.56
CA LYS A 75 3.64 3.82 -13.75
C LYS A 75 4.61 2.88 -14.47
N LYS A 76 5.89 3.20 -14.50
CA LYS A 76 6.97 2.38 -15.06
C LYS A 76 7.01 0.97 -14.45
N ALA A 77 6.66 0.81 -13.19
CA ALA A 77 6.67 -0.47 -12.51
C ALA A 77 5.46 -1.35 -12.86
N HIS A 78 4.45 -0.78 -13.50
CA HIS A 78 3.21 -1.49 -13.84
C HIS A 78 3.48 -2.61 -14.85
N GLY A 79 3.04 -3.81 -14.54
CA GLY A 79 3.23 -4.98 -15.39
C GLY A 79 4.61 -5.64 -15.29
N SER A 80 5.53 -5.09 -14.49
CA SER A 80 6.90 -5.63 -14.33
C SER A 80 7.00 -6.81 -13.36
N GLY A 81 5.97 -7.04 -12.54
CA GLY A 81 6.02 -8.03 -11.46
C GLY A 81 6.66 -7.52 -10.17
N ALA A 82 7.24 -6.32 -10.16
CA ALA A 82 7.94 -5.77 -9.00
C ALA A 82 6.99 -5.60 -7.80
N ALA A 83 5.78 -5.11 -8.01
CA ALA A 83 4.79 -4.92 -6.96
C ALA A 83 4.40 -6.25 -6.30
N LEU A 84 4.19 -7.29 -7.10
CA LEU A 84 3.83 -8.62 -6.60
C LEU A 84 4.97 -9.23 -5.79
N GLN A 85 6.19 -9.12 -6.28
CA GLN A 85 7.37 -9.62 -5.58
C GLN A 85 7.58 -8.88 -4.25
N ALA A 86 7.47 -7.55 -4.27
CA ALA A 86 7.60 -6.73 -3.06
C ALA A 86 6.51 -7.07 -2.03
N THR A 87 5.29 -7.32 -2.50
CA THR A 87 4.17 -7.72 -1.62
C THR A 87 4.46 -9.06 -0.95
N ARG A 88 4.97 -10.04 -1.69
CA ARG A 88 5.36 -11.33 -1.10
C ARG A 88 6.45 -11.19 -0.04
N LEU A 89 7.43 -10.34 -0.30
CA LEU A 89 8.53 -10.10 0.65
C LEU A 89 8.05 -9.40 1.92
N ILE A 90 7.17 -8.41 1.82
CA ILE A 90 6.67 -7.72 3.00
C ILE A 90 5.73 -8.59 3.83
N LEU A 91 4.95 -9.47 3.20
CA LEU A 91 4.11 -10.43 3.90
C LEU A 91 4.97 -11.45 4.65
N GLN A 92 6.03 -11.95 4.02
CA GLN A 92 6.98 -12.83 4.67
C GLN A 92 7.63 -12.15 5.88
N TYR A 93 8.06 -10.90 5.72
CA TYR A 93 8.62 -10.11 6.82
C TYR A 93 7.60 -9.93 7.96
N ALA A 94 6.37 -9.60 7.64
CA ALA A 94 5.31 -9.40 8.63
C ALA A 94 5.06 -10.67 9.45
N PHE A 95 4.98 -11.82 8.82
CA PHE A 95 4.64 -13.08 9.49
C PHE A 95 5.84 -13.75 10.17
N GLU A 96 7.00 -13.72 9.54
CA GLU A 96 8.20 -14.41 10.06
C GLU A 96 9.03 -13.54 11.01
N THR A 97 9.22 -12.26 10.70
CA THR A 97 10.05 -11.36 11.50
C THR A 97 9.26 -10.61 12.56
N LEU A 98 8.14 -10.03 12.19
CA LEU A 98 7.27 -9.30 13.13
C LEU A 98 6.31 -10.21 13.89
N THR A 99 6.19 -11.48 13.50
CA THR A 99 5.29 -12.46 14.10
C THR A 99 3.83 -12.04 14.12
N LEU A 100 3.41 -11.28 13.09
CA LEU A 100 2.02 -10.88 12.93
C LEU A 100 1.17 -12.06 12.46
N GLU A 101 -0.12 -11.97 12.67
CA GLU A 101 -1.08 -13.00 12.25
C GLU A 101 -1.99 -12.53 11.13
N ARG A 102 -2.11 -11.21 10.96
CA ARG A 102 -3.01 -10.61 9.97
C ARG A 102 -2.42 -9.35 9.36
N VAL A 103 -2.51 -9.27 8.04
CA VAL A 103 -2.21 -8.03 7.28
C VAL A 103 -3.47 -7.68 6.51
N TYR A 104 -3.97 -6.48 6.67
CA TYR A 104 -5.20 -6.02 6.03
C TYR A 104 -4.96 -4.77 5.21
N LEU A 105 -5.87 -4.50 4.30
CA LEU A 105 -5.85 -3.28 3.49
C LEU A 105 -7.27 -2.85 3.13
N ASN A 106 -7.39 -1.61 2.73
CA ASN A 106 -8.59 -1.12 2.08
C ASN A 106 -8.22 -0.37 0.81
N VAL A 107 -9.11 -0.39 -0.15
CA VAL A 107 -8.91 0.20 -1.47
C VAL A 107 -10.24 0.68 -2.01
N LEU A 108 -10.21 1.76 -2.80
CA LEU A 108 -11.43 2.24 -3.46
C LEU A 108 -12.05 1.12 -4.30
N ALA A 109 -13.33 0.88 -4.12
CA ALA A 109 -14.04 -0.17 -4.86
C ALA A 109 -13.97 0.05 -6.38
N GLU A 110 -13.94 1.32 -6.81
CA GLU A 110 -13.83 1.68 -8.22
C GLU A 110 -12.45 1.48 -8.83
N ASN A 111 -11.41 1.28 -7.98
CA ASN A 111 -10.05 1.03 -8.46
C ASN A 111 -9.90 -0.43 -8.87
N GLY A 112 -10.44 -0.78 -10.05
CA GLY A 112 -10.48 -2.15 -10.55
C GLY A 112 -9.11 -2.79 -10.68
N ARG A 113 -8.11 -2.02 -11.07
CA ARG A 113 -6.73 -2.50 -11.20
C ARG A 113 -6.14 -2.94 -9.87
N ALA A 114 -6.26 -2.12 -8.85
CA ALA A 114 -5.74 -2.44 -7.53
C ALA A 114 -6.48 -3.64 -6.92
N ASN A 115 -7.81 -3.67 -7.05
CA ASN A 115 -8.60 -4.81 -6.57
C ASN A 115 -8.15 -6.12 -7.22
N ALA A 116 -7.95 -6.12 -8.54
CA ALA A 116 -7.45 -7.30 -9.25
C ALA A 116 -6.06 -7.71 -8.78
N PHE A 117 -5.18 -6.73 -8.54
CA PHE A 117 -3.83 -6.97 -8.05
C PHE A 117 -3.85 -7.65 -6.66
N TYR A 118 -4.66 -7.17 -5.73
CA TYR A 118 -4.71 -7.74 -4.39
C TYR A 118 -5.24 -9.16 -4.39
N ARG A 119 -6.25 -9.45 -5.21
CA ARG A 119 -6.75 -10.83 -5.39
C ARG A 119 -5.66 -11.73 -5.96
N LYS A 120 -4.93 -11.28 -6.97
CA LYS A 120 -3.82 -12.02 -7.56
C LYS A 120 -2.70 -12.27 -6.55
N ALA A 121 -2.43 -11.32 -5.67
CA ALA A 121 -1.41 -11.44 -4.63
C ALA A 121 -1.80 -12.42 -3.52
N GLY A 122 -3.06 -12.85 -3.47
CA GLY A 122 -3.53 -13.83 -2.49
C GLY A 122 -4.32 -13.24 -1.33
N PHE A 123 -4.58 -11.94 -1.32
CA PHE A 123 -5.44 -11.33 -0.33
C PHE A 123 -6.88 -11.80 -0.51
N ARG A 124 -7.55 -12.04 0.60
CA ARG A 124 -8.94 -12.45 0.62
C ARG A 124 -9.84 -11.24 0.80
N PHE A 125 -10.87 -11.12 -0.05
CA PHE A 125 -11.90 -10.09 0.09
C PHE A 125 -12.73 -10.34 1.36
N ILE A 126 -12.93 -9.29 2.16
CA ILE A 126 -13.70 -9.35 3.39
C ILE A 126 -15.09 -8.75 3.19
N ARG A 127 -15.15 -7.49 2.78
CA ARG A 127 -16.40 -6.74 2.64
C ARG A 127 -16.21 -5.48 1.83
N GLU A 128 -17.32 -4.95 1.34
CA GLU A 128 -17.42 -3.61 0.78
C GLU A 128 -18.07 -2.70 1.83
N GLU A 129 -17.46 -1.56 2.07
CA GLU A 129 -18.02 -0.51 2.94
C GLU A 129 -18.51 0.63 2.06
N PRO A 130 -19.85 0.74 1.84
CA PRO A 130 -20.40 1.78 0.98
C PRO A 130 -20.29 3.15 1.65
N LYS A 131 -20.02 4.19 0.86
CA LYS A 131 -19.93 5.58 1.33
C LYS A 131 -18.94 5.76 2.50
N ALA A 132 -17.88 4.99 2.50
CA ALA A 132 -16.90 4.96 3.58
C ALA A 132 -15.98 6.17 3.60
N LEU A 133 -15.75 6.79 2.45
CA LEU A 133 -14.74 7.83 2.27
C LEU A 133 -15.27 8.93 1.37
N GLU A 134 -15.04 10.19 1.77
CA GLU A 134 -15.26 11.32 0.88
C GLU A 134 -13.98 11.62 0.11
N LEU A 135 -14.09 11.65 -1.22
CA LEU A 135 -12.97 11.92 -2.10
C LEU A 135 -13.45 12.80 -3.25
N HIS A 136 -12.79 13.94 -3.44
CA HIS A 136 -13.15 14.92 -4.49
C HIS A 136 -14.64 15.33 -4.48
N GLY A 137 -15.20 15.50 -3.28
CA GLY A 137 -16.60 15.91 -3.10
C GLY A 137 -17.63 14.79 -3.23
N GLU A 138 -17.20 13.55 -3.48
CA GLU A 138 -18.08 12.40 -3.62
C GLU A 138 -17.80 11.35 -2.53
N ARG A 139 -18.86 10.68 -2.09
CA ARG A 139 -18.74 9.56 -1.16
C ARG A 139 -18.44 8.30 -1.95
N LYS A 140 -17.36 7.61 -1.56
CA LYS A 140 -16.85 6.41 -2.26
C LYS A 140 -16.90 5.19 -1.37
N ALA A 141 -17.09 4.03 -1.99
CA ALA A 141 -17.03 2.74 -1.31
C ALA A 141 -15.58 2.26 -1.20
N LEU A 142 -15.29 1.55 -0.12
CA LEU A 142 -14.02 0.88 0.10
C LEU A 142 -14.22 -0.63 0.12
N ASN A 143 -13.31 -1.35 -0.54
CA ASN A 143 -13.20 -2.80 -0.42
C ASN A 143 -12.10 -3.14 0.59
N TRP A 144 -12.38 -4.07 1.48
CA TRP A 144 -11.44 -4.54 2.50
C TRP A 144 -10.94 -5.94 2.16
N TYR A 145 -9.66 -6.14 2.32
CA TYR A 145 -8.97 -7.41 2.08
C TYR A 145 -8.07 -7.75 3.26
N GLU A 146 -7.80 -9.04 3.44
CA GLU A 146 -6.85 -9.50 4.46
C GLU A 146 -6.00 -10.67 3.95
N TYR A 147 -4.83 -10.83 4.56
CA TYR A 147 -3.98 -11.99 4.42
C TYR A 147 -3.61 -12.49 5.82
N ARG A 148 -3.84 -13.76 6.10
CA ARG A 148 -3.55 -14.35 7.41
C ARG A 148 -2.37 -15.30 7.34
N SER A 149 -1.57 -15.35 8.42
CA SER A 149 -0.38 -16.18 8.50
C SER A 149 -0.68 -17.68 8.43
N SER A 150 -1.92 -18.09 8.72
CA SER A 150 -2.36 -19.48 8.59
C SER A 150 -2.54 -19.93 7.14
N LEU A 151 -2.55 -18.98 6.19
CA LEU A 151 -2.63 -19.30 4.77
C LEU A 151 -1.22 -19.52 4.22
N PRO A 152 -1.01 -20.53 3.35
CA PRO A 152 0.30 -20.73 2.73
C PRO A 152 0.66 -19.52 1.87
N LEU A 153 1.91 -19.06 1.99
CA LEU A 153 2.46 -18.02 1.13
C LEU A 153 2.69 -18.60 -0.26
N GLN A 154 2.10 -17.98 -1.25
CA GLN A 154 2.20 -18.44 -2.64
C GLN A 154 3.30 -17.72 -3.40
#